data_634e1e7365d8bf2c5e2550aabb61c87d
#
_entry.id   634e1e7365d8bf2c5e2550aabb61c87d
#
_cell.length_a   1.000
_cell.length_b   1.000
_cell.length_c   1.000
_cell.angle_alpha   90.00
_cell.angle_beta   90.00
_cell.angle_gamma   90.00
#
_symmetry.space_group_name_H-M   'P 1'
#
loop_
_entity.id
_entity.type
_entity.pdbx_description
1 polymer ?
#
loop_
_entity_poly.entity_id
_entity_poly.type
_entity_poly.pdbx_seq_one_letter_code
_entity_poly.pdbx_strand_id
1 'polypeptide(L)'
;MAQNGPLLVAAFYRFAPLQNLQELRAELQKLGGDQGVLGTVLLAAEGVNGTVCGTAGAVSALLDRLRLEAGFEALQEKRSWCDQPCFLRFKVRLKAEIVTMGRQGVDPTEQVGTYVPPEQWNDLITDPTTLVIDTRNSYEVGVGSFAGAVDPQTESFREFPAWAAEQLRPLMQARGAKKLALFCTGGIRCEKATAHLLQQGFDQVHHLEGGILRYLETVPPEHSRWQGAVSYTHLTLPTKRIV
;
A
#
# COMPACT_ATOMS: atom_id res chain seq x y z
N MET A 1 12.91 -29.30 12.60
CA MET A 1 11.55 -29.74 13.01
C MET A 1 10.57 -29.05 12.09
N ALA A 2 9.78 -29.79 11.33
CA ALA A 2 8.76 -29.23 10.43
C ALA A 2 7.69 -28.52 11.28
N GLN A 3 7.42 -27.26 11.03
CA GLN A 3 6.34 -26.51 11.66
C GLN A 3 5.02 -27.03 11.06
N ASN A 4 4.32 -27.87 11.81
CA ASN A 4 3.04 -28.47 11.41
C ASN A 4 1.87 -27.51 11.70
N GLY A 5 1.73 -26.44 10.95
CA GLY A 5 0.60 -25.52 11.06
C GLY A 5 0.65 -24.43 10.01
N PRO A 6 -0.47 -23.75 9.72
CA PRO A 6 -0.49 -22.66 8.75
C PRO A 6 0.41 -21.49 9.23
N LEU A 7 1.13 -20.90 8.29
CA LEU A 7 1.99 -19.76 8.53
C LEU A 7 1.19 -18.45 8.38
N LEU A 8 1.43 -17.51 9.29
CA LEU A 8 0.88 -16.18 9.20
C LEU A 8 1.70 -15.35 8.19
N VAL A 9 1.03 -14.73 7.24
CA VAL A 9 1.59 -13.68 6.38
C VAL A 9 1.04 -12.35 6.86
N ALA A 10 1.92 -11.40 7.16
CA ALA A 10 1.56 -10.05 7.58
C ALA A 10 2.15 -9.03 6.61
N ALA A 11 1.29 -8.22 5.99
CA ALA A 11 1.69 -7.05 5.21
C ALA A 11 1.36 -5.79 6.01
N PHE A 12 2.30 -4.89 6.14
CA PHE A 12 2.18 -3.69 6.96
C PHE A 12 2.98 -2.52 6.39
N TYR A 13 2.53 -1.32 6.66
CA TYR A 13 3.31 -0.10 6.46
C TYR A 13 2.85 0.99 7.43
N ARG A 14 3.72 1.94 7.68
CA ARG A 14 3.42 3.15 8.43
C ARG A 14 4.37 4.26 8.05
N PHE A 15 3.82 5.44 7.74
CA PHE A 15 4.59 6.67 7.69
C PHE A 15 4.65 7.25 9.09
N ALA A 16 5.83 7.33 9.64
CA ALA A 16 6.18 8.03 10.88
C ALA A 16 7.70 8.21 10.92
N PRO A 17 8.23 9.30 11.46
CA PRO A 17 9.67 9.52 11.55
C PRO A 17 10.37 8.40 12.31
N LEU A 18 11.37 7.77 11.69
CA LEU A 18 12.22 6.75 12.30
C LEU A 18 13.64 7.27 12.49
N GLN A 19 14.15 7.06 13.69
CA GLN A 19 15.54 7.31 14.06
C GLN A 19 16.30 5.99 14.24
N ASN A 20 17.62 6.06 14.41
CA ASN A 20 18.48 4.91 14.73
C ASN A 20 18.29 3.70 13.79
N LEU A 21 18.07 3.96 12.49
CA LEU A 21 17.72 2.96 11.48
C LEU A 21 18.69 1.77 11.44
N GLN A 22 20.00 1.98 11.70
CA GLN A 22 21.00 0.91 11.67
C GLN A 22 20.82 -0.05 12.85
N GLU A 23 20.55 0.48 14.05
CA GLU A 23 20.31 -0.32 15.25
C GLU A 23 19.01 -1.10 15.12
N LEU A 24 17.93 -0.43 14.76
CA LEU A 24 16.64 -1.06 14.52
C LEU A 24 16.72 -2.16 13.45
N ARG A 25 17.45 -1.91 12.36
CA ARG A 25 17.70 -2.92 11.33
C ARG A 25 18.41 -4.16 11.93
N ALA A 26 19.45 -3.96 12.72
CA ALA A 26 20.23 -5.07 13.29
C ALA A 26 19.36 -5.90 14.26
N GLU A 27 18.58 -5.23 15.11
CA GLU A 27 17.66 -5.87 16.04
C GLU A 27 16.58 -6.68 15.33
N LEU A 28 15.88 -6.09 14.36
CA LEU A 28 14.85 -6.79 13.60
C LEU A 28 15.42 -7.95 12.79
N GLN A 29 16.62 -7.77 12.18
CA GLN A 29 17.28 -8.82 11.41
C GLN A 29 17.65 -10.01 12.31
N LYS A 30 18.11 -9.74 13.52
CA LYS A 30 18.42 -10.77 14.52
C LYS A 30 17.14 -11.44 15.01
N LEU A 31 16.15 -10.67 15.46
CA LEU A 31 14.89 -11.17 16.01
C LEU A 31 14.16 -12.07 15.00
N GLY A 32 13.98 -11.59 13.77
CA GLY A 32 13.30 -12.35 12.72
C GLY A 32 14.10 -13.58 12.28
N GLY A 33 15.43 -13.47 12.22
CA GLY A 33 16.32 -14.59 11.89
C GLY A 33 16.25 -15.70 12.95
N ASP A 34 16.38 -15.35 14.22
CA ASP A 34 16.34 -16.30 15.34
C ASP A 34 14.98 -17.04 15.44
N GLN A 35 13.89 -16.38 15.03
CA GLN A 35 12.54 -16.94 15.07
C GLN A 35 12.07 -17.56 13.74
N GLY A 36 12.93 -17.60 12.72
CA GLY A 36 12.59 -18.19 11.43
C GLY A 36 11.55 -17.42 10.61
N VAL A 37 11.45 -16.10 10.82
CA VAL A 37 10.62 -15.22 9.97
C VAL A 37 11.23 -15.15 8.59
N LEU A 38 10.39 -15.11 7.56
CA LEU A 38 10.76 -14.92 6.16
C LEU A 38 10.11 -13.65 5.62
N GLY A 39 10.65 -13.08 4.53
CA GLY A 39 10.07 -11.88 3.91
C GLY A 39 11.01 -10.68 3.91
N THR A 40 10.44 -9.50 3.72
CA THR A 40 11.23 -8.27 3.63
C THR A 40 10.58 -7.15 4.46
N VAL A 41 11.41 -6.45 5.22
CA VAL A 41 11.09 -5.20 5.90
C VAL A 41 11.95 -4.10 5.30
N LEU A 42 11.34 -3.02 4.86
CA LEU A 42 11.99 -1.79 4.40
C LEU A 42 11.90 -0.76 5.53
N LEU A 43 13.02 -0.18 5.90
CA LEU A 43 13.12 0.92 6.85
C LEU A 43 13.69 2.16 6.14
N ALA A 44 13.06 3.30 6.36
CA ALA A 44 13.54 4.60 5.92
C ALA A 44 13.26 5.64 7.02
N ALA A 45 13.85 6.82 6.90
CA ALA A 45 13.59 7.91 7.84
C ALA A 45 12.10 8.31 7.88
N GLU A 46 11.36 8.05 6.81
CA GLU A 46 9.92 8.32 6.68
C GLU A 46 9.01 7.21 7.22
N GLY A 47 9.55 6.03 7.62
CA GLY A 47 8.69 4.95 8.11
C GLY A 47 9.16 3.52 7.84
N VAL A 48 8.20 2.61 7.87
CA VAL A 48 8.37 1.17 7.61
C VAL A 48 7.38 0.66 6.55
N ASN A 49 7.83 -0.30 5.75
CA ASN A 49 6.97 -1.09 4.85
C ASN A 49 7.48 -2.51 4.80
N GLY A 50 6.61 -3.50 4.91
CA GLY A 50 7.04 -4.89 4.89
C GLY A 50 5.94 -5.89 4.62
N THR A 51 6.40 -7.06 4.18
CA THR A 51 5.60 -8.28 4.15
C THR A 51 6.45 -9.41 4.67
N VAL A 52 5.96 -10.09 5.70
CA VAL A 52 6.66 -11.17 6.40
C VAL A 52 5.77 -12.39 6.56
N CYS A 53 6.39 -13.55 6.68
CA CYS A 53 5.73 -14.85 6.85
C CYS A 53 6.47 -15.65 7.92
N GLY A 54 5.72 -16.33 8.77
CA GLY A 54 6.27 -17.17 9.84
C GLY A 54 5.19 -17.73 10.75
N THR A 55 5.59 -18.32 11.87
CA THR A 55 4.61 -18.64 12.91
C THR A 55 3.93 -17.39 13.43
N ALA A 56 2.68 -17.50 13.88
CA ALA A 56 1.95 -16.34 14.40
C ALA A 56 2.71 -15.64 15.53
N GLY A 57 3.35 -16.37 16.43
CA GLY A 57 4.15 -15.81 17.52
C GLY A 57 5.39 -15.06 17.03
N ALA A 58 6.12 -15.62 16.04
CA ALA A 58 7.31 -14.98 15.48
C ALA A 58 6.98 -13.68 14.75
N VAL A 59 5.91 -13.68 13.94
CA VAL A 59 5.45 -12.48 13.23
C VAL A 59 4.95 -11.44 14.21
N SER A 60 4.17 -11.84 15.25
CA SER A 60 3.69 -10.91 16.27
C SER A 60 4.86 -10.27 17.02
N ALA A 61 5.86 -11.04 17.45
CA ALA A 61 7.03 -10.51 18.14
C ALA A 61 7.79 -9.46 17.31
N LEU A 62 7.91 -9.69 15.99
CA LEU A 62 8.53 -8.72 15.08
C LEU A 62 7.72 -7.42 14.98
N LEU A 63 6.39 -7.52 14.86
CA LEU A 63 5.50 -6.36 14.80
C LEU A 63 5.45 -5.61 16.13
N ASP A 64 5.44 -6.33 17.26
CA ASP A 64 5.44 -5.72 18.59
C ASP A 64 6.74 -4.95 18.84
N ARG A 65 7.89 -5.48 18.36
CA ARG A 65 9.15 -4.71 18.41
C ARG A 65 9.04 -3.41 17.60
N LEU A 66 8.43 -3.42 16.42
CA LEU A 66 8.20 -2.21 15.63
C LEU A 66 7.27 -1.23 16.33
N ARG A 67 6.25 -1.70 17.02
CA ARG A 67 5.29 -0.86 17.77
C ARG A 67 5.89 -0.13 18.96
N LEU A 68 7.08 -0.50 19.41
CA LEU A 68 7.81 0.23 20.45
C LEU A 68 8.47 1.52 19.92
N GLU A 69 8.61 1.69 18.61
CA GLU A 69 9.10 2.94 18.04
C GLU A 69 8.03 4.04 18.11
N ALA A 70 8.46 5.26 18.41
CA ALA A 70 7.56 6.42 18.50
C ALA A 70 6.79 6.64 17.17
N GLY A 71 5.48 6.75 17.27
CA GLY A 71 4.58 6.90 16.11
C GLY A 71 4.16 5.59 15.45
N PHE A 72 4.64 4.44 15.96
CA PHE A 72 4.30 3.11 15.44
C PHE A 72 3.36 2.31 16.35
N GLU A 73 2.91 2.87 17.46
CA GLU A 73 2.01 2.21 18.42
C GLU A 73 0.73 1.68 17.76
N ALA A 74 0.23 2.41 16.75
CA ALA A 74 -0.94 2.04 15.97
C ALA A 74 -0.58 1.37 14.62
N LEU A 75 0.61 0.75 14.50
CA LEU A 75 0.97 -0.01 13.31
C LEU A 75 -0.02 -1.15 13.10
N GLN A 76 -0.77 -1.06 12.01
CA GLN A 76 -1.72 -2.09 11.59
C GLN A 76 -1.06 -3.01 10.58
N GLU A 77 -1.48 -4.26 10.59
CA GLU A 77 -1.09 -5.24 9.59
C GLU A 77 -2.32 -5.88 8.95
N LYS A 78 -2.19 -6.22 7.69
CA LYS A 78 -3.11 -7.11 6.99
C LYS A 78 -2.61 -8.54 7.13
N ARG A 79 -3.43 -9.40 7.72
CA ARG A 79 -3.12 -10.82 7.99
C ARG A 79 -3.73 -11.73 6.93
N SER A 80 -2.97 -12.74 6.55
CA SER A 80 -3.44 -13.88 5.76
C SER A 80 -2.67 -15.13 6.16
N TRP A 81 -3.09 -16.30 5.68
CA TRP A 81 -2.50 -17.57 6.05
C TRP A 81 -2.07 -18.36 4.81
N CYS A 82 -0.98 -19.09 4.91
CA CYS A 82 -0.50 -19.98 3.87
C CYS A 82 0.02 -21.29 4.47
N ASP A 83 -0.08 -22.39 3.70
CA ASP A 83 0.37 -23.71 4.14
C ASP A 83 1.87 -23.93 3.89
N GLN A 84 2.47 -23.10 3.03
CA GLN A 84 3.89 -23.19 2.67
C GLN A 84 4.54 -21.80 2.77
N PRO A 85 5.84 -21.73 3.08
CA PRO A 85 6.58 -20.47 3.11
C PRO A 85 6.46 -19.69 1.81
N CYS A 86 6.01 -18.44 1.89
CA CYS A 86 5.83 -17.55 0.74
C CYS A 86 7.13 -16.86 0.30
N PHE A 87 8.18 -16.93 1.13
CA PHE A 87 9.46 -16.26 0.90
C PHE A 87 10.62 -17.20 1.20
N LEU A 88 11.76 -16.99 0.52
CA LEU A 88 12.95 -17.84 0.66
C LEU A 88 13.87 -17.42 1.82
N ARG A 89 13.83 -16.16 2.26
CA ARG A 89 14.74 -15.60 3.28
C ARG A 89 14.15 -14.36 3.92
N PHE A 90 14.64 -14.02 5.10
CA PHE A 90 14.33 -12.78 5.79
C PHE A 90 15.35 -11.69 5.46
N LYS A 91 14.88 -10.46 5.20
CA LYS A 91 15.73 -9.29 4.93
C LYS A 91 15.15 -8.05 5.56
N VAL A 92 15.96 -7.29 6.30
CA VAL A 92 15.67 -5.93 6.69
C VAL A 92 16.58 -4.99 5.90
N ARG A 93 15.99 -4.09 5.12
CA ARG A 93 16.71 -3.21 4.20
C ARG A 93 16.49 -1.75 4.55
N LEU A 94 17.56 -0.98 4.60
CA LEU A 94 17.51 0.46 4.63
C LEU A 94 17.27 1.01 3.21
N LYS A 95 16.36 1.96 3.12
CA LYS A 95 15.98 2.63 1.87
C LYS A 95 15.90 4.13 2.11
N ALA A 96 15.97 4.92 1.03
CA ALA A 96 15.66 6.35 1.09
C ALA A 96 14.17 6.59 1.33
N GLU A 97 13.32 5.72 0.78
CA GLU A 97 11.86 5.79 0.85
C GLU A 97 11.27 4.40 1.07
N ILE A 98 10.21 4.28 1.87
CA ILE A 98 9.48 3.01 2.08
C ILE A 98 8.59 2.63 0.90
N VAL A 99 8.19 3.61 0.10
CA VAL A 99 7.61 3.47 -1.25
C VAL A 99 8.23 4.54 -2.14
N THR A 100 8.91 4.10 -3.20
CA THR A 100 9.78 5.00 -3.95
C THR A 100 9.01 5.83 -4.96
N MET A 101 8.85 7.13 -4.69
CA MET A 101 8.31 8.14 -5.60
C MET A 101 9.43 8.96 -6.26
N GLY A 102 10.59 9.09 -5.60
CA GLY A 102 11.72 9.87 -6.09
C GLY A 102 11.54 11.38 -5.99
N ARG A 103 10.70 11.86 -5.07
CA ARG A 103 10.48 13.27 -4.78
C ARG A 103 10.80 13.57 -3.33
N GLN A 104 11.71 14.53 -3.11
CA GLN A 104 12.05 14.99 -1.77
C GLN A 104 10.94 15.90 -1.21
N GLY A 105 10.78 15.92 0.11
CA GLY A 105 9.84 16.81 0.80
C GLY A 105 8.36 16.40 0.68
N VAL A 106 8.06 15.20 0.18
CA VAL A 106 6.70 14.66 0.20
C VAL A 106 6.54 13.83 1.47
N ASP A 107 5.86 14.39 2.46
CA ASP A 107 5.63 13.75 3.77
C ASP A 107 4.13 13.56 4.05
N PRO A 108 3.64 12.30 3.99
CA PRO A 108 2.25 12.00 4.32
C PRO A 108 1.86 12.25 5.78
N THR A 109 2.84 12.42 6.68
CA THR A 109 2.55 12.74 8.09
C THR A 109 2.21 14.21 8.30
N GLU A 110 2.69 15.11 7.43
CA GLU A 110 2.36 16.54 7.46
C GLU A 110 1.06 16.83 6.73
N GLN A 111 0.86 16.21 5.57
CA GLN A 111 -0.29 16.45 4.71
C GLN A 111 -0.61 15.20 3.89
N VAL A 112 -1.86 14.78 3.90
CA VAL A 112 -2.35 13.61 3.14
C VAL A 112 -3.78 13.87 2.67
N GLY A 113 -4.18 13.23 1.57
CA GLY A 113 -5.54 13.32 1.05
C GLY A 113 -6.57 12.70 2.00
N THR A 114 -7.84 12.98 1.75
CA THR A 114 -8.94 12.44 2.55
C THR A 114 -9.04 10.92 2.37
N TYR A 115 -8.96 10.19 3.47
CA TYR A 115 -9.23 8.75 3.48
C TYR A 115 -10.72 8.50 3.25
N VAL A 116 -11.02 7.65 2.29
CA VAL A 116 -12.39 7.24 2.00
C VAL A 116 -12.55 5.75 2.32
N PRO A 117 -13.38 5.40 3.29
CA PRO A 117 -13.61 4.00 3.63
C PRO A 117 -14.25 3.26 2.45
N PRO A 118 -13.99 1.94 2.32
CA PRO A 118 -14.51 1.11 1.22
C PRO A 118 -16.02 1.24 0.99
N GLU A 119 -16.80 1.39 2.06
CA GLU A 119 -18.27 1.49 2.01
C GLU A 119 -18.75 2.76 1.31
N GLN A 120 -17.96 3.82 1.32
CA GLN A 120 -18.26 5.12 0.68
C GLN A 120 -17.53 5.28 -0.67
N TRP A 121 -16.66 4.35 -1.01
CA TRP A 121 -15.81 4.46 -2.22
C TRP A 121 -16.63 4.44 -3.50
N ASN A 122 -17.65 3.59 -3.59
CA ASN A 122 -18.52 3.50 -4.77
C ASN A 122 -19.23 4.82 -5.07
N ASP A 123 -19.73 5.49 -4.06
CA ASP A 123 -20.43 6.78 -4.22
C ASP A 123 -19.46 7.85 -4.75
N LEU A 124 -18.24 7.88 -4.25
CA LEU A 124 -17.22 8.82 -4.72
C LEU A 124 -16.83 8.57 -6.18
N ILE A 125 -16.55 7.33 -6.56
CA ILE A 125 -16.05 7.00 -7.92
C ILE A 125 -17.15 7.01 -8.98
N THR A 126 -18.42 7.01 -8.59
CA THR A 126 -19.56 7.15 -9.53
C THR A 126 -20.04 8.59 -9.68
N ASP A 127 -19.56 9.51 -8.86
CA ASP A 127 -19.80 10.95 -9.02
C ASP A 127 -19.16 11.43 -10.33
N PRO A 128 -19.93 12.00 -11.28
CA PRO A 128 -19.42 12.43 -12.59
C PRO A 128 -18.38 13.54 -12.49
N THR A 129 -18.25 14.20 -11.34
CA THR A 129 -17.24 15.23 -11.08
C THR A 129 -15.97 14.68 -10.46
N THR A 130 -15.85 13.35 -10.30
CA THR A 130 -14.68 12.69 -9.73
C THR A 130 -13.84 12.03 -10.84
N LEU A 131 -12.55 12.34 -10.87
CA LEU A 131 -11.57 11.65 -11.69
C LEU A 131 -10.90 10.56 -10.86
N VAL A 132 -11.11 9.32 -11.25
CA VAL A 132 -10.54 8.14 -10.57
C VAL A 132 -9.21 7.79 -11.19
N ILE A 133 -8.17 7.57 -10.37
CA ILE A 133 -6.80 7.32 -10.82
C ILE A 133 -6.25 6.05 -10.15
N ASP A 134 -5.76 5.13 -10.96
CA ASP A 134 -5.01 3.97 -10.50
C ASP A 134 -3.54 4.35 -10.35
N THR A 135 -3.01 4.38 -9.12
CA THR A 135 -1.59 4.74 -8.88
C THR A 135 -0.64 3.54 -8.95
N ARG A 136 -1.12 2.41 -9.45
CA ARG A 136 -0.32 1.21 -9.64
C ARG A 136 0.45 1.26 -10.96
N ASN A 137 1.37 0.32 -11.14
CA ASN A 137 2.06 0.15 -12.40
C ASN A 137 1.14 -0.48 -13.45
N SER A 138 1.37 -0.21 -14.72
CA SER A 138 0.52 -0.66 -15.83
C SER A 138 0.31 -2.18 -15.87
N TYR A 139 1.31 -2.97 -15.50
CA TYR A 139 1.16 -4.43 -15.43
C TYR A 139 0.16 -4.88 -14.35
N GLU A 140 -0.01 -4.10 -13.26
CA GLU A 140 -1.04 -4.35 -12.24
C GLU A 140 -2.42 -3.93 -12.73
N VAL A 141 -2.51 -2.81 -13.44
CA VAL A 141 -3.75 -2.29 -14.04
C VAL A 141 -4.30 -3.26 -15.07
N GLY A 142 -3.43 -3.84 -15.91
CA GLY A 142 -3.80 -4.82 -16.93
C GLY A 142 -4.43 -6.10 -16.37
N VAL A 143 -4.26 -6.40 -15.09
CA VAL A 143 -4.88 -7.56 -14.42
C VAL A 143 -6.29 -7.22 -13.93
N GLY A 144 -6.54 -5.98 -13.54
CA GLY A 144 -7.85 -5.51 -13.09
C GLY A 144 -7.75 -4.09 -12.53
N SER A 145 -8.88 -3.34 -12.60
CA SER A 145 -8.99 -1.97 -12.11
C SER A 145 -10.45 -1.61 -11.80
N PHE A 146 -10.71 -0.44 -11.24
CA PHE A 146 -12.08 0.07 -11.12
C PHE A 146 -12.56 0.58 -12.49
N ALA A 147 -13.84 0.35 -12.78
CA ALA A 147 -14.45 0.83 -14.02
C ALA A 147 -14.29 2.34 -14.19
N GLY A 148 -13.77 2.77 -15.34
CA GLY A 148 -13.56 4.19 -15.67
C GLY A 148 -12.34 4.85 -15.03
N ALA A 149 -11.54 4.12 -14.26
CA ALA A 149 -10.29 4.63 -13.71
C ALA A 149 -9.29 4.95 -14.83
N VAL A 150 -8.54 6.01 -14.63
CA VAL A 150 -7.41 6.38 -15.49
C VAL A 150 -6.20 5.55 -15.12
N ASP A 151 -5.61 4.88 -16.11
CA ASP A 151 -4.28 4.31 -16.03
C ASP A 151 -3.25 5.36 -16.44
N PRO A 152 -2.35 5.80 -15.55
CA PRO A 152 -1.24 6.68 -15.90
C PRO A 152 -0.23 6.08 -16.88
N GLN A 153 -0.33 4.78 -17.16
CA GLN A 153 0.58 4.03 -18.03
C GLN A 153 2.05 4.11 -17.56
N THR A 154 2.26 4.05 -16.25
CA THR A 154 3.58 4.12 -15.65
C THR A 154 4.13 2.72 -15.38
N GLU A 155 5.42 2.52 -15.66
CA GLU A 155 6.14 1.27 -15.36
C GLU A 155 6.56 1.21 -13.88
N SER A 156 6.67 2.37 -13.25
CA SER A 156 7.00 2.50 -11.83
C SER A 156 6.33 3.71 -11.19
N PHE A 157 6.11 3.64 -9.89
CA PHE A 157 5.52 4.75 -9.13
C PHE A 157 6.38 6.03 -9.15
N ARG A 158 7.66 5.95 -9.53
CA ARG A 158 8.54 7.11 -9.73
C ARG A 158 8.11 8.02 -10.88
N GLU A 159 7.37 7.50 -11.82
CA GLU A 159 6.90 8.24 -13.00
C GLU A 159 5.62 9.02 -12.72
N PHE A 160 4.88 8.63 -11.66
CA PHE A 160 3.62 9.26 -11.29
C PHE A 160 3.70 10.80 -11.12
N PRO A 161 4.73 11.39 -10.47
CA PRO A 161 4.83 12.86 -10.35
C PRO A 161 4.97 13.58 -11.67
N ALA A 162 5.71 13.02 -12.63
CA ALA A 162 5.88 13.63 -13.96
C ALA A 162 4.57 13.55 -14.75
N TRP A 163 3.93 12.37 -14.77
CA TRP A 163 2.62 12.20 -15.37
C TRP A 163 1.58 13.15 -14.78
N ALA A 164 1.51 13.27 -13.47
CA ALA A 164 0.56 14.15 -12.79
C ALA A 164 0.77 15.63 -13.17
N ALA A 165 2.03 16.08 -13.25
CA ALA A 165 2.36 17.45 -13.63
C ALA A 165 1.92 17.79 -15.07
N GLU A 166 2.04 16.82 -15.99
CA GLU A 166 1.76 17.05 -17.41
C GLU A 166 0.29 16.80 -17.77
N GLN A 167 -0.32 15.73 -17.21
CA GLN A 167 -1.59 15.20 -17.71
C GLN A 167 -2.78 15.48 -16.80
N LEU A 168 -2.58 15.65 -15.49
CA LEU A 168 -3.70 15.60 -14.54
C LEU A 168 -4.64 16.78 -14.67
N ARG A 169 -4.13 18.03 -14.74
CA ARG A 169 -4.97 19.22 -14.92
C ARG A 169 -5.73 19.23 -16.25
N PRO A 170 -5.09 18.94 -17.41
CA PRO A 170 -5.81 18.76 -18.67
C PRO A 170 -6.91 17.70 -18.63
N LEU A 171 -6.66 16.55 -18.00
CA LEU A 171 -7.66 15.48 -17.86
C LEU A 171 -8.85 15.91 -16.99
N MET A 172 -8.59 16.58 -15.88
CA MET A 172 -9.66 17.13 -15.03
C MET A 172 -10.52 18.12 -15.80
N GLN A 173 -9.89 19.03 -16.54
CA GLN A 173 -10.61 20.02 -17.36
C GLN A 173 -11.45 19.35 -18.44
N ALA A 174 -10.88 18.41 -19.18
CA ALA A 174 -11.58 17.70 -20.27
C ALA A 174 -12.78 16.90 -19.79
N ARG A 175 -12.72 16.35 -18.55
CA ARG A 175 -13.80 15.56 -17.94
C ARG A 175 -14.72 16.38 -17.02
N GLY A 176 -14.49 17.67 -16.85
CA GLY A 176 -15.23 18.52 -15.91
C GLY A 176 -15.05 18.08 -14.44
N ALA A 177 -13.98 17.35 -14.14
CA ALA A 177 -13.73 16.82 -12.82
C ALA A 177 -13.30 17.92 -11.84
N LYS A 178 -13.83 17.83 -10.62
CA LYS A 178 -13.51 18.71 -9.48
C LYS A 178 -12.81 17.99 -8.35
N LYS A 179 -12.90 16.67 -8.31
CA LYS A 179 -12.36 15.80 -7.27
C LYS A 179 -11.41 14.77 -7.89
N LEU A 180 -10.42 14.37 -7.11
CA LEU A 180 -9.51 13.29 -7.43
C LEU A 180 -9.74 12.13 -6.45
N ALA A 181 -9.87 10.92 -6.94
CA ALA A 181 -10.00 9.70 -6.16
C ALA A 181 -8.91 8.71 -6.56
N LEU A 182 -7.92 8.50 -5.68
CA LEU A 182 -6.77 7.65 -5.95
C LEU A 182 -6.89 6.32 -5.24
N PHE A 183 -6.41 5.27 -5.87
CA PHE A 183 -6.31 3.96 -5.24
C PHE A 183 -5.03 3.21 -5.65
N CYS A 184 -4.63 2.28 -4.80
CA CYS A 184 -3.59 1.28 -5.09
C CYS A 184 -3.92 -0.01 -4.35
N THR A 185 -3.02 -0.99 -4.39
CA THR A 185 -3.25 -2.30 -3.79
C THR A 185 -3.55 -2.24 -2.29
N GLY A 186 -2.69 -1.59 -1.49
CA GLY A 186 -2.78 -1.57 -0.02
C GLY A 186 -2.82 -0.19 0.63
N GLY A 187 -2.85 0.91 -0.15
CA GLY A 187 -2.94 2.29 0.37
C GLY A 187 -1.63 3.08 0.36
N ILE A 188 -0.48 2.47 0.56
CA ILE A 188 0.81 3.17 0.76
C ILE A 188 1.19 4.15 -0.37
N ARG A 189 0.99 3.77 -1.64
CA ARG A 189 1.28 4.68 -2.77
C ARG A 189 0.36 5.88 -2.78
N CYS A 190 -0.91 5.67 -2.40
CA CYS A 190 -1.91 6.72 -2.38
C CYS A 190 -1.63 7.79 -1.33
N GLU A 191 -1.19 7.42 -0.13
CA GLU A 191 -0.82 8.41 0.87
C GLU A 191 0.26 9.35 0.35
N LYS A 192 1.30 8.80 -0.28
CA LYS A 192 2.38 9.61 -0.86
C LYS A 192 1.96 10.40 -2.10
N ALA A 193 1.14 9.78 -2.98
CA ALA A 193 0.61 10.45 -4.17
C ALA A 193 -0.30 11.63 -3.80
N THR A 194 -1.20 11.44 -2.84
CA THR A 194 -2.11 12.52 -2.41
C THR A 194 -1.38 13.64 -1.69
N ALA A 195 -0.40 13.34 -0.83
CA ALA A 195 0.48 14.34 -0.23
C ALA A 195 1.16 15.20 -1.31
N HIS A 196 1.72 14.55 -2.34
CA HIS A 196 2.33 15.25 -3.47
C HIS A 196 1.33 16.13 -4.22
N LEU A 197 0.13 15.64 -4.54
CA LEU A 197 -0.87 16.41 -5.28
C LEU A 197 -1.37 17.62 -4.49
N LEU A 198 -1.55 17.49 -3.17
CA LEU A 198 -1.90 18.62 -2.32
C LEU A 198 -0.82 19.72 -2.34
N GLN A 199 0.47 19.33 -2.32
CA GLN A 199 1.59 20.28 -2.49
C GLN A 199 1.59 20.95 -3.88
N GLN A 200 1.02 20.30 -4.91
CA GLN A 200 0.86 20.87 -6.26
C GLN A 200 -0.40 21.74 -6.39
N GLY A 201 -1.12 22.00 -5.30
CA GLY A 201 -2.31 22.87 -5.25
C GLY A 201 -3.58 22.21 -5.81
N PHE A 202 -3.74 20.89 -5.64
CA PHE A 202 -5.02 20.22 -5.81
C PHE A 202 -5.73 20.16 -4.45
N ASP A 203 -7.01 20.58 -4.38
CA ASP A 203 -7.70 20.77 -3.09
C ASP A 203 -8.58 19.57 -2.68
N GLN A 204 -9.26 18.94 -3.64
CA GLN A 204 -10.18 17.82 -3.37
C GLN A 204 -9.54 16.50 -3.77
N VAL A 205 -8.59 16.05 -2.95
CA VAL A 205 -7.82 14.83 -3.19
C VAL A 205 -8.21 13.78 -2.17
N HIS A 206 -8.72 12.67 -2.66
CA HIS A 206 -9.22 11.55 -1.86
C HIS A 206 -8.47 10.26 -2.22
N HIS A 207 -8.42 9.31 -1.32
CA HIS A 207 -7.89 7.98 -1.61
C HIS A 207 -8.60 6.87 -0.84
N LEU A 208 -8.61 5.69 -1.44
CA LEU A 208 -9.24 4.49 -0.87
C LEU A 208 -8.45 3.99 0.34
N GLU A 209 -9.08 4.03 1.52
CA GLU A 209 -8.50 3.56 2.77
C GLU A 209 -8.24 2.04 2.74
N GLY A 210 -6.98 1.63 2.97
CA GLY A 210 -6.56 0.24 2.91
C GLY A 210 -6.51 -0.35 1.50
N GLY A 211 -6.76 0.48 0.48
CA GLY A 211 -6.65 0.12 -0.93
C GLY A 211 -7.64 -0.95 -1.39
N ILE A 212 -7.35 -1.51 -2.58
CA ILE A 212 -8.17 -2.55 -3.22
C ILE A 212 -8.40 -3.75 -2.31
N LEU A 213 -7.38 -4.12 -1.53
CA LEU A 213 -7.45 -5.29 -0.66
C LEU A 213 -8.54 -5.15 0.40
N ARG A 214 -8.62 -3.97 1.06
CA ARG A 214 -9.66 -3.71 2.06
C ARG A 214 -11.02 -3.56 1.40
N TYR A 215 -11.08 -2.93 0.22
CA TYR A 215 -12.32 -2.80 -0.54
C TYR A 215 -12.95 -4.15 -0.86
N LEU A 216 -12.17 -5.11 -1.39
CA LEU A 216 -12.66 -6.44 -1.74
C LEU A 216 -13.01 -7.33 -0.53
N GLU A 217 -12.51 -7.00 0.65
CA GLU A 217 -12.89 -7.68 1.90
C GLU A 217 -14.18 -7.11 2.50
N THR A 218 -14.44 -5.82 2.26
CA THR A 218 -15.51 -5.07 2.91
C THR A 218 -16.76 -4.97 2.03
N VAL A 219 -16.56 -4.71 0.73
CA VAL A 219 -17.68 -4.49 -0.21
C VAL A 219 -18.13 -5.84 -0.78
N PRO A 220 -19.43 -6.19 -0.63
CA PRO A 220 -19.97 -7.42 -1.17
C PRO A 220 -19.75 -7.50 -2.70
N PRO A 221 -19.51 -8.71 -3.27
CA PRO A 221 -19.24 -8.88 -4.69
C PRO A 221 -20.31 -8.28 -5.61
N GLU A 222 -21.58 -8.35 -5.24
CA GLU A 222 -22.73 -7.81 -5.98
C GLU A 222 -22.75 -6.28 -6.04
N HIS A 223 -22.05 -5.61 -5.13
CA HIS A 223 -21.91 -4.16 -5.10
C HIS A 223 -20.52 -3.69 -5.55
N SER A 224 -19.62 -4.63 -5.83
CA SER A 224 -18.25 -4.30 -6.22
C SER A 224 -18.20 -3.63 -7.59
N ARG A 225 -17.43 -2.53 -7.66
CA ARG A 225 -17.09 -1.83 -8.91
C ARG A 225 -15.73 -2.26 -9.47
N TRP A 226 -15.05 -3.17 -8.78
CA TRP A 226 -13.79 -3.73 -9.23
C TRP A 226 -14.01 -4.68 -10.41
N GLN A 227 -13.15 -4.58 -11.43
CA GLN A 227 -13.17 -5.44 -12.60
C GLN A 227 -11.84 -6.18 -12.72
N GLY A 228 -11.89 -7.49 -12.95
CA GLY A 228 -10.72 -8.34 -13.12
C GLY A 228 -10.17 -8.91 -11.81
N ALA A 229 -8.93 -9.40 -11.86
CA ALA A 229 -8.22 -9.95 -10.71
C ALA A 229 -7.33 -8.89 -10.04
N VAL A 230 -6.79 -9.19 -8.84
CA VAL A 230 -5.81 -8.33 -8.18
C VAL A 230 -4.43 -8.95 -8.35
N SER A 231 -3.49 -8.18 -8.88
CA SER A 231 -2.09 -8.59 -8.91
C SER A 231 -1.45 -8.34 -7.55
N TYR A 232 -1.03 -9.42 -6.92
CA TYR A 232 -0.23 -9.40 -5.70
C TYR A 232 1.23 -9.64 -6.08
N THR A 233 2.01 -8.61 -6.24
CA THR A 233 3.43 -8.73 -6.61
C THR A 233 4.29 -9.41 -5.54
N HIS A 234 3.75 -9.63 -4.32
CA HIS A 234 4.46 -10.26 -3.20
C HIS A 234 3.59 -11.14 -2.30
N LEU A 235 2.34 -11.41 -2.67
CA LEU A 235 1.44 -12.27 -1.90
C LEU A 235 0.81 -13.30 -2.85
N THR A 236 1.29 -14.52 -2.83
CA THR A 236 0.53 -15.67 -3.33
C THR A 236 -0.55 -16.00 -2.30
N LEU A 237 -1.59 -15.20 -2.24
CA LEU A 237 -2.83 -15.65 -1.60
C LEU A 237 -3.55 -16.56 -2.59
N PRO A 238 -4.13 -17.68 -2.14
CA PRO A 238 -5.00 -18.46 -2.99
C PRO A 238 -6.16 -17.55 -3.42
N THR A 239 -6.14 -17.16 -4.68
CA THR A 239 -7.27 -16.48 -5.30
C THR A 239 -8.45 -17.44 -5.26
N LYS A 240 -9.41 -17.23 -4.37
CA LYS A 240 -10.74 -17.69 -4.67
C LYS A 240 -11.12 -16.97 -5.96
N ARG A 241 -11.13 -17.73 -7.07
CA ARG A 241 -11.78 -17.30 -8.31
C ARG A 241 -13.20 -16.90 -7.93
N ILE A 242 -13.48 -15.60 -7.95
CA ILE A 242 -14.85 -15.13 -8.06
C ILE A 242 -15.15 -15.31 -9.56
N VAL A 243 -15.92 -16.36 -9.85
CA VAL A 243 -16.51 -16.62 -11.17
C VAL A 243 -17.64 -15.62 -11.36
#